data_dc81aeed03e1dd6b3f110a6bdcb4dab7
#
_entry.id   dc81aeed03e1dd6b3f110a6bdcb4dab7
#
_cell.length_a   1.000
_cell.length_b   1.000
_cell.length_c   1.000
_cell.angle_alpha   90.00
_cell.angle_beta   90.00
_cell.angle_gamma   90.00
#
_symmetry.space_group_name_H-M   'P 1'
#
loop_
_entity.id
_entity.type
_entity.pdbx_description
1 polymer ?
#
loop_
_entity_poly.entity_id
_entity_poly.type
_entity_poly.pdbx_seq_one_letter_code
_entity_poly.pdbx_strand_id
1 'polypeptide(L)'
;VWVATVAAICSRTLTLSLMGIGGILMDQPTQVNWLDTTPDERTMATLAHALQLIGWWIAPLIIFLIRRNSRFVSFHALQALLLQIVHVIIVAVLMMLWFATIFTTIFHQTSGKPPELPPALFLLFPLVWLGFMAMWVGTLTIAILYAIKAGRGEWADYPVIGKLARKMLKMGPMEGHFA
;
A
#
# COMPACT_ATOMS: atom_id res chain seq x y z
N VAL A 1 73.87 -3.76 11.87
CA VAL A 1 72.71 -4.69 12.01
C VAL A 1 71.51 -3.97 12.53
N TRP A 2 71.56 -3.14 13.57
CA TRP A 2 70.41 -2.44 14.19
C TRP A 2 69.75 -1.41 13.28
N VAL A 3 70.50 -0.66 12.47
CA VAL A 3 69.97 0.36 11.57
C VAL A 3 69.14 -0.25 10.45
N ALA A 4 69.54 -1.41 9.93
CA ALA A 4 68.76 -2.09 8.87
C ALA A 4 67.44 -2.67 9.37
N THR A 5 67.41 -3.13 10.64
CA THR A 5 66.20 -3.69 11.26
C THR A 5 65.17 -2.58 11.54
N VAL A 6 65.61 -1.41 12.00
CA VAL A 6 64.72 -0.26 12.24
C VAL A 6 64.13 0.29 10.93
N ALA A 7 64.97 0.36 9.86
CA ALA A 7 64.49 0.80 8.55
C ALA A 7 63.45 -0.15 7.95
N ALA A 8 63.64 -1.49 8.13
CA ALA A 8 62.66 -2.49 7.64
C ALA A 8 61.33 -2.46 8.41
N ILE A 9 61.35 -2.18 9.72
CA ILE A 9 60.13 -2.03 10.52
C ILE A 9 59.40 -0.74 10.14
N CYS A 10 60.12 0.37 9.95
CA CYS A 10 59.52 1.65 9.58
C CYS A 10 58.90 1.60 8.18
N SER A 11 59.51 0.92 7.21
CA SER A 11 58.91 0.77 5.87
C SER A 11 57.66 -0.11 5.87
N ARG A 12 57.64 -1.19 6.70
CA ARG A 12 56.46 -2.06 6.82
C ARG A 12 55.28 -1.36 7.49
N THR A 13 55.55 -0.55 8.53
CA THR A 13 54.45 0.22 9.19
C THR A 13 53.92 1.32 8.30
N LEU A 14 54.72 1.96 7.48
CA LEU A 14 54.29 2.98 6.53
C LEU A 14 53.46 2.37 5.40
N THR A 15 53.84 1.23 4.85
CA THR A 15 53.05 0.54 3.81
C THR A 15 51.70 0.01 4.32
N LEU A 16 51.66 -0.51 5.54
CA LEU A 16 50.42 -0.94 6.17
C LEU A 16 49.49 0.23 6.49
N SER A 17 50.03 1.39 6.90
CA SER A 17 49.25 2.61 7.14
C SER A 17 48.68 3.21 5.84
N LEU A 18 49.46 3.20 4.76
CA LEU A 18 48.99 3.67 3.43
C LEU A 18 47.98 2.72 2.81
N MET A 19 48.08 1.39 3.00
CA MET A 19 47.07 0.43 2.58
C MET A 19 45.76 0.59 3.38
N GLY A 20 45.85 0.90 4.68
CA GLY A 20 44.65 1.17 5.51
C GLY A 20 43.92 2.44 5.11
N ILE A 21 44.65 3.50 4.75
CA ILE A 21 44.06 4.78 4.30
C ILE A 21 43.48 4.65 2.90
N GLY A 22 44.06 3.87 2.00
CA GLY A 22 43.52 3.60 0.67
C GLY A 22 42.20 2.82 0.71
N GLY A 23 41.99 1.97 1.72
CA GLY A 23 40.76 1.24 1.94
C GLY A 23 39.60 2.10 2.47
N ILE A 24 39.92 3.19 3.16
CA ILE A 24 38.90 4.12 3.72
C ILE A 24 38.45 5.13 2.66
N LEU A 25 39.21 5.39 1.62
CA LEU A 25 38.88 6.35 0.55
C LEU A 25 38.15 5.73 -0.65
N MET A 26 38.06 4.41 -0.72
CA MET A 26 37.07 3.77 -1.57
C MET A 26 35.75 3.71 -0.78
N ASP A 27 35.10 4.86 -0.67
CA ASP A 27 33.68 4.94 -0.39
C ASP A 27 33.01 4.04 -1.46
N GLN A 28 32.79 2.79 -1.10
CA GLN A 28 31.94 1.91 -1.88
C GLN A 28 30.69 2.73 -2.10
N PRO A 29 30.26 3.00 -3.37
CA PRO A 29 28.99 3.63 -3.58
C PRO A 29 28.02 2.81 -2.76
N THR A 30 27.53 3.41 -1.69
CA THR A 30 26.51 2.81 -0.83
C THR A 30 25.49 2.28 -1.81
N GLN A 31 25.50 0.98 -2.02
CA GLN A 31 24.45 0.30 -2.80
C GLN A 31 23.18 0.73 -2.09
N VAL A 32 22.55 1.79 -2.62
CA VAL A 32 21.27 2.27 -2.09
C VAL A 32 20.36 1.07 -2.18
N ASN A 33 20.33 0.31 -1.09
CA ASN A 33 19.42 -0.81 -0.97
C ASN A 33 18.03 -0.18 -0.91
N TRP A 34 17.42 0.00 -2.07
CA TRP A 34 16.08 0.59 -2.19
C TRP A 34 14.98 -0.28 -1.57
N LEU A 35 15.38 -1.37 -0.92
CA LEU A 35 14.56 -2.12 0.05
C LEU A 35 14.61 -1.47 1.44
N ASP A 36 15.66 -0.68 1.76
CA ASP A 36 15.77 0.03 3.03
C ASP A 36 14.84 1.24 3.01
N THR A 37 13.82 1.19 3.84
CA THR A 37 12.83 2.25 3.98
C THR A 37 13.20 3.19 5.12
N THR A 38 13.12 4.49 4.88
CA THR A 38 13.34 5.49 5.93
C THR A 38 12.16 5.56 6.91
N PRO A 39 12.37 6.03 8.16
CA PRO A 39 11.27 6.23 9.10
C PRO A 39 10.16 7.16 8.57
N ASP A 40 10.52 8.19 7.80
CA ASP A 40 9.56 9.09 7.15
C ASP A 40 8.72 8.37 6.09
N GLU A 41 9.34 7.54 5.27
CA GLU A 41 8.61 6.73 4.26
C GLU A 41 7.65 5.74 4.91
N ARG A 42 8.06 5.08 6.00
CA ARG A 42 7.19 4.17 6.76
C ARG A 42 5.98 4.90 7.33
N THR A 43 6.21 6.10 7.90
CA THR A 43 5.12 6.94 8.44
C THR A 43 4.16 7.35 7.32
N MET A 44 4.66 7.81 6.18
CA MET A 44 3.82 8.22 5.05
C MET A 44 3.04 7.05 4.43
N ALA A 45 3.66 5.87 4.31
CA ALA A 45 2.98 4.67 3.84
C ALA A 45 1.91 4.18 4.83
N THR A 46 2.18 4.25 6.14
CA THR A 46 1.18 3.98 7.18
C THR A 46 0.01 4.93 7.10
N LEU A 47 0.28 6.24 6.96
CA LEU A 47 -0.75 7.26 6.81
C LEU A 47 -1.61 7.04 5.56
N ALA A 48 -1.04 6.55 4.45
CA ALA A 48 -1.81 6.24 3.24
C ALA A 48 -2.90 5.20 3.51
N HIS A 49 -2.62 4.18 4.33
CA HIS A 49 -3.61 3.18 4.72
C HIS A 49 -4.54 3.66 5.85
N ALA A 50 -4.03 4.42 6.83
CA ALA A 50 -4.85 4.92 7.93
C ALA A 50 -5.83 6.00 7.48
N LEU A 51 -5.38 6.96 6.69
CA LEU A 51 -6.20 8.07 6.24
C LEU A 51 -7.26 7.68 5.20
N GLN A 52 -7.10 6.54 4.51
CA GLN A 52 -8.18 6.03 3.64
C GLN A 52 -9.49 5.77 4.39
N LEU A 53 -9.43 5.54 5.73
CA LEU A 53 -10.61 5.31 6.55
C LEU A 53 -11.42 6.59 6.78
N ILE A 54 -10.76 7.75 6.80
CA ILE A 54 -11.38 9.05 7.06
C ILE A 54 -11.54 9.84 5.75
N GLY A 55 -10.48 9.91 4.96
CA GLY A 55 -10.39 10.71 3.73
C GLY A 55 -10.73 9.94 2.45
N TRP A 56 -11.22 8.70 2.55
CA TRP A 56 -11.54 7.84 1.43
C TRP A 56 -10.38 7.76 0.43
N TRP A 57 -10.66 7.88 -0.88
CA TRP A 57 -9.67 7.83 -1.95
C TRP A 57 -8.83 9.12 -2.07
N ILE A 58 -9.31 10.25 -1.52
CA ILE A 58 -8.64 11.55 -1.64
C ILE A 58 -7.32 11.56 -0.87
N ALA A 59 -7.31 11.05 0.36
CA ALA A 59 -6.11 11.04 1.20
C ALA A 59 -4.97 10.18 0.61
N PRO A 60 -5.19 8.91 0.22
CA PRO A 60 -4.16 8.13 -0.48
C PRO A 60 -3.71 8.76 -1.79
N LEU A 61 -4.62 9.41 -2.53
CA LEU A 61 -4.28 10.10 -3.77
C LEU A 61 -3.32 11.27 -3.51
N ILE A 62 -3.59 12.08 -2.52
CA ILE A 62 -2.72 13.21 -2.14
C ILE A 62 -1.33 12.69 -1.76
N ILE A 63 -1.25 11.66 -0.91
CA ILE A 63 0.03 11.07 -0.49
C ILE A 63 0.78 10.51 -1.71
N PHE A 64 0.09 9.82 -2.60
CA PHE A 64 0.67 9.32 -3.85
C PHE A 64 1.26 10.43 -4.71
N LEU A 65 0.56 11.57 -4.85
CA LEU A 65 1.02 12.69 -5.66
C LEU A 65 2.20 13.42 -5.04
N ILE A 66 2.19 13.63 -3.71
CA ILE A 66 3.24 14.36 -2.99
C ILE A 66 4.54 13.55 -2.90
N ARG A 67 4.42 12.23 -2.73
CA ARG A 67 5.57 11.33 -2.48
C ARG A 67 5.89 10.42 -3.67
N ARG A 68 5.67 10.88 -4.88
CA ARG A 68 5.94 10.13 -6.13
C ARG A 68 7.39 9.66 -6.28
N ASN A 69 8.33 10.34 -5.63
CA ASN A 69 9.76 10.01 -5.69
C ASN A 69 10.11 8.77 -4.84
N SER A 70 9.33 8.48 -3.80
CA SER A 70 9.52 7.27 -2.99
C SER A 70 8.72 6.10 -3.58
N ARG A 71 9.40 5.07 -4.04
CA ARG A 71 8.76 3.85 -4.56
C ARG A 71 7.94 3.14 -3.49
N PHE A 72 8.44 3.12 -2.24
CA PHE A 72 7.77 2.48 -1.11
C PHE A 72 6.44 3.18 -0.80
N VAL A 73 6.47 4.51 -0.61
CA VAL A 73 5.26 5.28 -0.32
C VAL A 73 4.27 5.22 -1.47
N SER A 74 4.75 5.40 -2.71
CA SER A 74 3.90 5.34 -3.92
C SER A 74 3.22 3.98 -4.06
N PHE A 75 3.91 2.89 -3.74
CA PHE A 75 3.37 1.54 -3.81
C PHE A 75 2.21 1.34 -2.81
N HIS A 76 2.42 1.69 -1.53
CA HIS A 76 1.39 1.57 -0.50
C HIS A 76 0.21 2.53 -0.74
N ALA A 77 0.49 3.78 -1.12
CA ALA A 77 -0.55 4.76 -1.43
C ALA A 77 -1.41 4.35 -2.64
N LEU A 78 -0.78 3.78 -3.68
CA LEU A 78 -1.50 3.29 -4.85
C LEU A 78 -2.37 2.07 -4.53
N GLN A 79 -1.90 1.15 -3.68
CA GLN A 79 -2.72 0.02 -3.21
C GLN A 79 -3.93 0.49 -2.42
N ALA A 80 -3.76 1.43 -1.50
CA ALA A 80 -4.84 2.02 -0.73
C ALA A 80 -5.86 2.72 -1.63
N LEU A 81 -5.39 3.47 -2.63
CA LEU A 81 -6.23 4.15 -3.62
C LEU A 81 -7.03 3.16 -4.47
N LEU A 82 -6.37 2.13 -5.01
CA LEU A 82 -7.03 1.10 -5.83
C LEU A 82 -8.09 0.32 -5.03
N LEU A 83 -7.82 0.00 -3.76
CA LEU A 83 -8.81 -0.64 -2.88
C LEU A 83 -10.07 0.24 -2.75
N GLN A 84 -9.90 1.55 -2.55
CA GLN A 84 -11.02 2.47 -2.44
C GLN A 84 -11.79 2.62 -3.75
N ILE A 85 -11.11 2.65 -4.89
CA ILE A 85 -11.77 2.68 -6.20
C ILE A 85 -12.62 1.42 -6.41
N VAL A 86 -12.09 0.24 -6.11
CA VAL A 86 -12.83 -1.02 -6.19
C VAL A 86 -14.05 -1.00 -5.25
N HIS A 87 -13.87 -0.51 -4.01
CA HIS A 87 -14.95 -0.36 -3.04
C HIS A 87 -16.06 0.55 -3.58
N VAL A 88 -15.71 1.74 -4.08
CA VAL A 88 -16.67 2.69 -4.65
C VAL A 88 -17.43 2.09 -5.84
N ILE A 89 -16.76 1.38 -6.72
CA ILE A 89 -17.40 0.72 -7.88
C ILE A 89 -18.41 -0.33 -7.40
N ILE A 90 -18.03 -1.19 -6.46
CA ILE A 90 -18.93 -2.23 -5.92
C ILE A 90 -20.15 -1.58 -5.27
N VAL A 91 -19.95 -0.55 -4.43
CA VAL A 91 -21.05 0.19 -3.78
C VAL A 91 -21.95 0.84 -4.81
N ALA A 92 -21.39 1.49 -5.83
CA ALA A 92 -22.18 2.13 -6.88
C ALA A 92 -23.04 1.13 -7.66
N VAL A 93 -22.48 -0.04 -8.01
CA VAL A 93 -23.25 -1.10 -8.69
C VAL A 93 -24.36 -1.63 -7.80
N LEU A 94 -24.07 -1.93 -6.53
CA LEU A 94 -25.10 -2.41 -5.59
C LEU A 94 -26.20 -1.37 -5.38
N MET A 95 -25.86 -0.09 -5.24
CA MET A 95 -26.81 1.00 -5.13
C MET A 95 -27.66 1.16 -6.39
N MET A 96 -27.06 1.07 -7.56
CA MET A 96 -27.77 1.14 -8.83
C MET A 96 -28.80 0.01 -8.97
N LEU A 97 -28.40 -1.23 -8.63
CA LEU A 97 -29.31 -2.37 -8.62
C LEU A 97 -30.45 -2.20 -7.61
N TRP A 98 -30.13 -1.70 -6.43
CA TRP A 98 -31.12 -1.41 -5.39
C TRP A 98 -32.14 -0.36 -5.84
N PHE A 99 -31.67 0.79 -6.37
CA PHE A 99 -32.57 1.82 -6.88
C PHE A 99 -33.37 1.35 -8.08
N ALA A 100 -32.79 0.56 -9.00
CA ALA A 100 -33.52 -0.02 -10.12
C ALA A 100 -34.67 -0.93 -9.63
N THR A 101 -34.43 -1.73 -8.59
CA THR A 101 -35.49 -2.58 -8.01
C THR A 101 -36.62 -1.76 -7.39
N ILE A 102 -36.30 -0.71 -6.63
CA ILE A 102 -37.31 0.20 -6.06
C ILE A 102 -38.10 0.90 -7.18
N PHE A 103 -37.41 1.44 -8.17
CA PHE A 103 -38.00 2.17 -9.27
C PHE A 103 -38.96 1.31 -10.08
N THR A 104 -38.54 0.09 -10.47
CA THR A 104 -39.42 -0.85 -11.19
C THR A 104 -40.64 -1.23 -10.35
N THR A 105 -40.48 -1.45 -9.03
CA THR A 105 -41.60 -1.75 -8.14
C THR A 105 -42.62 -0.61 -8.12
N ILE A 106 -42.17 0.64 -7.98
CA ILE A 106 -43.06 1.82 -7.96
C ILE A 106 -43.78 2.00 -9.28
N PHE A 107 -43.10 1.87 -10.43
CA PHE A 107 -43.69 2.07 -11.74
C PHE A 107 -44.66 0.96 -12.16
N HIS A 108 -44.44 -0.28 -11.73
CA HIS A 108 -45.37 -1.39 -12.01
C HIS A 108 -46.66 -1.32 -11.18
N GLN A 109 -46.68 -0.54 -10.10
CA GLN A 109 -47.84 -0.37 -9.22
C GLN A 109 -48.83 0.70 -9.66
N THR A 110 -48.63 1.40 -10.79
CA THR A 110 -49.52 2.45 -11.30
C THR A 110 -50.89 1.93 -11.80
N SER A 111 -51.19 0.65 -11.61
CA SER A 111 -52.45 0.01 -12.06
C SER A 111 -53.60 0.07 -11.03
N GLY A 112 -53.64 1.07 -10.14
CA GLY A 112 -54.80 1.32 -9.27
C GLY A 112 -54.92 0.43 -8.02
N LYS A 113 -53.97 -0.43 -7.74
CA LYS A 113 -53.86 -1.18 -6.49
C LYS A 113 -52.99 -0.44 -5.49
N PRO A 114 -53.26 -0.52 -4.17
CA PRO A 114 -52.35 0.04 -3.17
C PRO A 114 -50.95 -0.58 -3.31
N PRO A 115 -49.90 0.19 -3.09
CA PRO A 115 -48.53 -0.27 -3.25
C PRO A 115 -48.18 -1.37 -2.22
N GLU A 116 -48.26 -2.60 -2.65
CA GLU A 116 -47.77 -3.74 -1.88
C GLU A 116 -46.26 -3.92 -2.21
N LEU A 117 -45.39 -3.58 -1.27
CA LEU A 117 -43.97 -3.87 -1.40
C LEU A 117 -43.78 -5.39 -1.50
N PRO A 118 -43.15 -5.90 -2.56
CA PRO A 118 -42.87 -7.33 -2.67
C PRO A 118 -42.19 -7.85 -1.41
N PRO A 119 -42.60 -8.98 -0.84
CA PRO A 119 -41.91 -9.59 0.32
C PRO A 119 -40.43 -9.76 0.14
N ALA A 120 -39.97 -9.97 -1.11
CA ALA A 120 -38.58 -10.04 -1.47
C ALA A 120 -37.76 -8.78 -1.10
N LEU A 121 -38.36 -7.58 -1.12
CA LEU A 121 -37.67 -6.34 -0.74
C LEU A 121 -37.38 -6.31 0.77
N PHE A 122 -38.25 -6.86 1.60
CA PHE A 122 -38.01 -6.96 3.03
C PHE A 122 -36.86 -7.89 3.37
N LEU A 123 -36.62 -8.94 2.57
CA LEU A 123 -35.50 -9.85 2.73
C LEU A 123 -34.22 -9.31 2.10
N LEU A 124 -34.32 -8.64 0.96
CA LEU A 124 -33.16 -8.07 0.28
C LEU A 124 -32.53 -6.90 1.05
N PHE A 125 -33.33 -6.08 1.71
CA PHE A 125 -32.82 -4.92 2.47
C PHE A 125 -31.80 -5.33 3.55
N PRO A 126 -32.12 -6.21 4.50
CA PRO A 126 -31.13 -6.63 5.52
C PRO A 126 -29.94 -7.36 4.91
N LEU A 127 -30.12 -8.11 3.83
CA LEU A 127 -29.04 -8.81 3.15
C LEU A 127 -28.04 -7.85 2.51
N VAL A 128 -28.53 -6.84 1.79
CA VAL A 128 -27.69 -5.78 1.19
C VAL A 128 -26.97 -5.00 2.29
N TRP A 129 -27.70 -4.64 3.37
CA TRP A 129 -27.12 -3.93 4.50
C TRP A 129 -26.01 -4.74 5.19
N LEU A 130 -26.24 -6.04 5.40
CA LEU A 130 -25.22 -6.95 5.94
C LEU A 130 -23.98 -7.03 5.03
N GLY A 131 -24.18 -7.07 3.71
CA GLY A 131 -23.12 -7.03 2.72
C GLY A 131 -22.28 -5.75 2.81
N PHE A 132 -22.92 -4.59 2.96
CA PHE A 132 -22.22 -3.32 3.19
C PHE A 132 -21.41 -3.33 4.48
N MET A 133 -21.98 -3.81 5.58
CA MET A 133 -21.28 -3.91 6.85
C MET A 133 -20.08 -4.84 6.75
N ALA A 134 -20.24 -6.01 6.14
CA ALA A 134 -19.14 -6.96 5.94
C ALA A 134 -18.01 -6.37 5.08
N MET A 135 -18.38 -5.67 4.01
CA MET A 135 -17.39 -5.02 3.12
C MET A 135 -16.66 -3.88 3.85
N TRP A 136 -17.38 -3.08 4.64
CA TRP A 136 -16.79 -2.00 5.44
C TRP A 136 -15.82 -2.54 6.49
N VAL A 137 -16.22 -3.57 7.25
CA VAL A 137 -15.36 -4.23 8.24
C VAL A 137 -14.16 -4.88 7.55
N GLY A 138 -14.34 -5.50 6.39
CA GLY A 138 -13.24 -6.06 5.60
C GLY A 138 -12.23 -4.99 5.16
N THR A 139 -12.71 -3.87 4.64
CA THR A 139 -11.84 -2.74 4.26
C THR A 139 -11.09 -2.17 5.46
N LEU A 140 -11.76 -2.00 6.60
CA LEU A 140 -11.15 -1.55 7.86
C LEU A 140 -10.04 -2.50 8.31
N THR A 141 -10.32 -3.80 8.30
CA THR A 141 -9.35 -4.83 8.69
C THR A 141 -8.12 -4.81 7.79
N ILE A 142 -8.32 -4.77 6.48
CA ILE A 142 -7.23 -4.70 5.50
C ILE A 142 -6.42 -3.41 5.72
N ALA A 143 -7.07 -2.26 5.86
CA ALA A 143 -6.40 -0.98 6.07
C ALA A 143 -5.49 -1.00 7.31
N ILE A 144 -5.98 -1.54 8.44
CA ILE A 144 -5.21 -1.64 9.68
C ILE A 144 -4.02 -2.58 9.52
N LEU A 145 -4.25 -3.79 8.98
CA LEU A 145 -3.18 -4.79 8.80
C LEU A 145 -2.05 -4.25 7.93
N TYR A 146 -2.38 -3.60 6.82
CA TYR A 146 -1.38 -3.06 5.90
C TYR A 146 -0.76 -1.74 6.38
N ALA A 147 -1.46 -0.96 7.19
CA ALA A 147 -0.87 0.16 7.90
C ALA A 147 0.24 -0.30 8.87
N ILE A 148 -0.01 -1.39 9.63
CA ILE A 148 0.98 -1.99 10.53
C ILE A 148 2.20 -2.52 9.74
N LYS A 149 1.96 -3.23 8.63
CA LYS A 149 3.03 -3.75 7.78
C LYS A 149 3.86 -2.62 7.16
N ALA A 150 3.21 -1.59 6.63
CA ALA A 150 3.88 -0.41 6.11
C ALA A 150 4.73 0.30 7.18
N GLY A 151 4.23 0.41 8.41
CA GLY A 151 4.96 0.97 9.55
C GLY A 151 6.21 0.17 9.94
N ARG A 152 6.22 -1.13 9.68
CA ARG A 152 7.39 -2.00 9.83
C ARG A 152 8.37 -1.92 8.66
N GLY A 153 8.02 -1.22 7.59
CA GLY A 153 8.81 -1.13 6.37
C GLY A 153 8.66 -2.35 5.44
N GLU A 154 7.62 -3.16 5.64
CA GLU A 154 7.36 -4.34 4.83
C GLU A 154 6.73 -3.98 3.48
N TRP A 155 7.26 -4.56 2.39
CA TRP A 155 6.69 -4.48 1.05
C TRP A 155 5.52 -5.46 0.89
N ALA A 156 4.44 -5.21 1.60
CA ALA A 156 3.29 -6.11 1.63
C ALA A 156 2.32 -5.82 0.49
N ASP A 157 1.99 -6.86 -0.28
CA ASP A 157 1.03 -6.80 -1.38
C ASP A 157 -0.39 -7.09 -0.92
N TYR A 158 -1.36 -6.26 -1.32
CA TYR A 158 -2.77 -6.65 -1.28
C TYR A 158 -3.01 -7.81 -2.24
N PRO A 159 -3.80 -8.80 -1.88
CA PRO A 159 -4.22 -9.84 -2.81
C PRO A 159 -4.80 -9.21 -4.08
N VAL A 160 -4.33 -9.61 -5.28
CA VAL A 160 -4.73 -9.08 -6.59
C VAL A 160 -4.33 -7.63 -6.84
N ILE A 161 -4.69 -6.68 -5.96
CA ILE A 161 -4.45 -5.23 -6.10
C ILE A 161 -2.95 -4.91 -6.05
N GLY A 162 -2.17 -5.62 -5.23
CA GLY A 162 -0.73 -5.43 -5.13
C GLY A 162 -0.02 -5.71 -6.45
N LYS A 163 -0.40 -6.78 -7.15
CA LYS A 163 0.13 -7.09 -8.49
C LYS A 163 -0.17 -5.98 -9.50
N LEU A 164 -1.38 -5.42 -9.45
CA LEU A 164 -1.79 -4.31 -10.31
C LEU A 164 -0.99 -3.05 -9.99
N ALA A 165 -0.81 -2.72 -8.72
CA ALA A 165 -0.02 -1.56 -8.27
C ALA A 165 1.43 -1.67 -8.74
N ARG A 166 2.07 -2.85 -8.62
CA ARG A 166 3.42 -3.10 -9.15
C ARG A 166 3.50 -2.89 -10.65
N LYS A 167 2.54 -3.44 -11.39
CA LYS A 167 2.49 -3.29 -12.85
C LYS A 167 2.38 -1.82 -13.25
N MET A 168 1.55 -1.04 -12.56
CA MET A 168 1.39 0.39 -12.82
C MET A 168 2.65 1.19 -12.50
N LEU A 169 3.38 0.82 -11.45
CA LEU A 169 4.64 1.45 -11.06
C LEU A 169 5.86 0.89 -11.82
N LYS A 170 5.65 -0.05 -12.76
CA LYS A 170 6.71 -0.76 -13.50
C LYS A 170 7.76 -1.38 -12.57
N MET A 171 7.31 -1.93 -11.44
CA MET A 171 8.15 -2.65 -10.48
C MET A 171 8.20 -4.12 -10.86
N GLY A 172 9.41 -4.69 -10.91
CA GLY A 172 9.59 -6.13 -11.13
C GLY A 172 9.01 -6.99 -10.00
N PRO A 173 8.87 -8.31 -10.21
CA PRO A 173 8.51 -9.23 -9.14
C PRO A 173 9.56 -9.18 -8.04
N MET A 174 9.15 -9.08 -6.78
CA MET A 174 10.03 -9.27 -5.63
C MET A 174 10.15 -10.76 -5.34
N GLU A 175 10.94 -11.45 -6.13
CA GLU A 175 11.27 -12.85 -5.86
C GLU A 175 12.22 -12.90 -4.67
N GLY A 176 11.77 -13.50 -3.56
CA GLY A 176 12.66 -13.98 -2.51
C GLY A 176 12.59 -13.35 -1.12
N HIS A 177 11.59 -12.56 -0.75
CA HIS A 177 11.53 -11.95 0.59
C HIS A 177 10.33 -12.40 1.45
N PHE A 178 9.74 -13.54 1.14
CA PHE A 178 8.72 -14.18 1.97
C PHE A 178 9.25 -15.53 2.49
N ALA A 179 10.24 -15.46 3.37
CA ALA A 179 10.64 -16.58 4.22
C ALA A 179 10.62 -16.13 5.67
#